data_ae9ce01bb6531d14e3d344103cbf32d8
#
_entry.id   ae9ce01bb6531d14e3d344103cbf32d8
#
_cell.length_a   1.000
_cell.length_b   1.000
_cell.length_c   1.000
_cell.angle_alpha   90.00
_cell.angle_beta   90.00
_cell.angle_gamma   90.00
#
_symmetry.space_group_name_H-M   'P 1'
#
loop_
_entity.id
_entity.type
_entity.pdbx_description
1 polymer ?
#
loop_
_entity_poly.entity_id
_entity_poly.type
_entity_poly.pdbx_seq_one_letter_code
_entity_poly.pdbx_strand_id
1 'polypeptide(L)'
;MIVDHSQIPEDTAVGQIAALEKDLFGRGAWSEQSVRQEFHAPARTYLLDIEGDAVQTADPVVRGYAGYWYDGDDAEIMTIGVGRPYQRQGIAAALLETLIVSARRQGAKRMLLEVRVDNVPALALYERFGFTRMGLRKRYYQPERHRRVHHEPR
;
A
#
# COMPACT_ATOMS: atom_id res chain seq x y z
N MET A 1 -9.03 11.18 -2.58
CA MET A 1 -9.87 10.49 -1.59
C MET A 1 -9.49 9.02 -1.52
N ILE A 2 -9.26 8.51 -0.31
CA ILE A 2 -8.89 7.12 -0.13
C ILE A 2 -10.14 6.29 0.13
N VAL A 3 -10.30 5.22 -0.65
CA VAL A 3 -11.47 4.33 -0.54
C VAL A 3 -10.99 2.88 -0.53
N ASP A 4 -11.84 1.98 0.00
CA ASP A 4 -11.61 0.56 -0.14
C ASP A 4 -11.83 0.15 -1.60
N HIS A 5 -11.07 -0.82 -2.09
CA HIS A 5 -11.17 -1.22 -3.50
C HIS A 5 -12.58 -1.64 -3.91
N SER A 6 -13.37 -2.14 -2.97
CA SER A 6 -14.73 -2.60 -3.25
C SER A 6 -15.71 -1.45 -3.55
N GLN A 7 -15.31 -0.21 -3.33
CA GLN A 7 -16.18 0.94 -3.54
C GLN A 7 -16.17 1.44 -4.97
N ILE A 8 -15.34 0.88 -5.84
CA ILE A 8 -15.39 1.17 -7.26
C ILE A 8 -15.48 -0.15 -8.04
N PRO A 9 -15.91 -0.11 -9.33
CA PRO A 9 -16.03 -1.35 -10.10
C PRO A 9 -14.71 -2.11 -10.16
N GLU A 10 -14.78 -3.41 -9.93
CA GLU A 10 -13.56 -4.23 -9.84
C GLU A 10 -12.73 -4.19 -11.11
N ASP A 11 -13.35 -4.32 -12.28
CA ASP A 11 -12.62 -4.31 -13.54
C ASP A 11 -11.88 -2.99 -13.73
N THR A 12 -12.49 -1.88 -13.33
CA THR A 12 -11.87 -0.57 -13.40
C THR A 12 -10.64 -0.51 -12.48
N ALA A 13 -10.81 -0.94 -11.24
CA ALA A 13 -9.70 -0.93 -10.27
C ALA A 13 -8.56 -1.84 -10.73
N VAL A 14 -8.89 -3.06 -11.14
CA VAL A 14 -7.89 -4.05 -11.56
C VAL A 14 -7.11 -3.55 -12.77
N GLY A 15 -7.82 -3.04 -13.77
CA GLY A 15 -7.18 -2.56 -15.00
C GLY A 15 -6.24 -1.40 -14.74
N GLN A 16 -6.67 -0.44 -13.92
CA GLN A 16 -5.84 0.73 -13.64
C GLN A 16 -4.65 0.38 -12.75
N ILE A 17 -4.83 -0.47 -11.74
CA ILE A 17 -3.71 -0.89 -10.89
C ILE A 17 -2.68 -1.66 -11.70
N ALA A 18 -3.12 -2.59 -12.55
CA ALA A 18 -2.18 -3.35 -13.37
C ALA A 18 -1.39 -2.44 -14.30
N ALA A 19 -2.03 -1.43 -14.88
CA ALA A 19 -1.35 -0.46 -15.73
C ALA A 19 -0.33 0.35 -14.95
N LEU A 20 -0.68 0.78 -13.75
CA LEU A 20 0.25 1.50 -12.89
C LEU A 20 1.43 0.62 -12.47
N GLU A 21 1.15 -0.63 -12.10
CA GLU A 21 2.21 -1.58 -11.74
C GLU A 21 3.21 -1.76 -12.87
N LYS A 22 2.69 -1.93 -14.09
CA LYS A 22 3.55 -2.10 -15.25
C LYS A 22 4.42 -0.87 -15.48
N ASP A 23 3.84 0.31 -15.38
CA ASP A 23 4.57 1.56 -15.58
C ASP A 23 5.61 1.80 -14.50
N LEU A 24 5.27 1.50 -13.24
CA LEU A 24 6.16 1.80 -12.11
C LEU A 24 7.23 0.74 -11.90
N PHE A 25 6.89 -0.52 -12.09
CA PHE A 25 7.77 -1.63 -11.72
C PHE A 25 8.23 -2.48 -12.89
N GLY A 26 7.62 -2.31 -14.05
CA GLY A 26 8.05 -2.99 -15.28
C GLY A 26 8.02 -4.51 -15.14
N ARG A 27 9.20 -5.14 -15.32
CA ARG A 27 9.31 -6.58 -15.20
C ARG A 27 9.07 -6.96 -13.73
N GLY A 28 8.22 -7.93 -13.49
CA GLY A 28 7.83 -8.33 -12.16
C GLY A 28 6.60 -7.61 -11.64
N ALA A 29 6.03 -6.71 -12.43
CA ALA A 29 4.78 -6.05 -12.07
C ALA A 29 3.64 -7.05 -12.01
N TRP A 30 2.66 -6.77 -11.15
CA TRP A 30 1.47 -7.61 -11.05
C TRP A 30 0.62 -7.46 -12.30
N SER A 31 0.13 -8.60 -12.80
CA SER A 31 -0.83 -8.63 -13.91
C SER A 31 -2.24 -8.33 -13.37
N GLU A 32 -3.19 -8.13 -14.30
CA GLU A 32 -4.59 -8.00 -13.90
C GLU A 32 -5.07 -9.22 -13.12
N GLN A 33 -4.67 -10.41 -13.53
CA GLN A 33 -5.04 -11.63 -12.84
C GLN A 33 -4.50 -11.63 -11.41
N SER A 34 -3.26 -11.23 -11.22
CA SER A 34 -2.65 -11.17 -9.89
C SER A 34 -3.35 -10.16 -9.00
N VAL A 35 -3.69 -8.99 -9.52
CA VAL A 35 -4.42 -7.97 -8.77
C VAL A 35 -5.79 -8.52 -8.34
N ARG A 36 -6.49 -9.15 -9.28
CA ARG A 36 -7.82 -9.70 -8.99
C ARG A 36 -7.75 -10.79 -7.94
N GLN A 37 -6.73 -11.65 -8.02
CA GLN A 37 -6.53 -12.69 -7.01
C GLN A 37 -6.30 -12.09 -5.63
N GLU A 38 -5.52 -11.01 -5.54
CA GLU A 38 -5.27 -10.34 -4.28
C GLU A 38 -6.54 -9.72 -3.71
N PHE A 39 -7.39 -9.14 -4.55
CA PHE A 39 -8.65 -8.57 -4.08
C PHE A 39 -9.54 -9.60 -3.43
N HIS A 40 -9.47 -10.85 -3.89
CA HIS A 40 -10.32 -11.94 -3.39
C HIS A 40 -9.63 -12.85 -2.41
N ALA A 41 -8.34 -12.63 -2.13
CA ALA A 41 -7.62 -13.46 -1.18
C ALA A 41 -8.04 -13.11 0.25
N PRO A 42 -8.05 -14.11 1.16
CA PRO A 42 -8.46 -13.84 2.54
C PRO A 42 -7.48 -12.93 3.26
N ALA A 43 -8.01 -12.15 4.19
CA ALA A 43 -7.23 -11.27 5.07
C ALA A 43 -6.41 -10.23 4.33
N ARG A 44 -6.88 -9.82 3.15
CA ARG A 44 -6.28 -8.73 2.36
C ARG A 44 -7.07 -7.45 2.54
N THR A 45 -6.35 -6.33 2.61
CA THR A 45 -6.93 -4.99 2.59
C THR A 45 -6.26 -4.21 1.48
N TYR A 46 -7.06 -3.67 0.57
CA TYR A 46 -6.55 -2.84 -0.53
C TYR A 46 -7.27 -1.51 -0.56
N LEU A 47 -6.48 -0.44 -0.48
CA LEU A 47 -6.97 0.94 -0.48
C LEU A 47 -6.50 1.63 -1.74
N LEU A 48 -7.37 2.46 -2.29
CA LEU A 48 -7.10 3.22 -3.50
C LEU A 48 -7.25 4.70 -3.20
N ASP A 49 -6.34 5.51 -3.73
CA ASP A 49 -6.54 6.94 -3.78
C ASP A 49 -7.14 7.26 -5.14
N ILE A 50 -8.29 7.89 -5.15
CA ILE A 50 -8.99 8.21 -6.38
C ILE A 50 -9.19 9.71 -6.50
N GLU A 51 -9.21 10.19 -7.75
CA GLU A 51 -9.45 11.58 -8.04
C GLU A 51 -10.95 11.86 -7.93
N GLY A 52 -11.30 12.93 -7.21
CA GLY A 52 -12.67 13.34 -7.07
C GLY A 52 -13.47 12.46 -6.13
N ASP A 53 -14.79 12.42 -6.34
CA ASP A 53 -15.72 11.63 -5.55
C ASP A 53 -16.09 10.37 -6.31
N ALA A 54 -15.58 9.23 -5.86
CA ALA A 54 -15.75 7.94 -6.54
C ALA A 54 -17.22 7.55 -6.68
N VAL A 55 -18.03 7.89 -5.70
CA VAL A 55 -19.44 7.48 -5.67
C VAL A 55 -20.20 8.16 -6.79
N GLN A 56 -19.73 9.32 -7.24
CA GLN A 56 -20.45 10.13 -8.22
C GLN A 56 -19.76 10.15 -9.58
N THR A 57 -18.65 9.46 -9.74
CA THR A 57 -17.87 9.46 -10.97
C THR A 57 -18.09 8.16 -11.72
N ALA A 58 -18.52 8.26 -12.99
CA ALA A 58 -18.72 7.08 -13.83
C ALA A 58 -17.40 6.37 -14.11
N ASP A 59 -16.32 7.14 -14.26
CA ASP A 59 -15.00 6.61 -14.57
C ASP A 59 -13.99 7.14 -13.56
N PRO A 60 -13.94 6.52 -12.36
CA PRO A 60 -12.97 6.96 -11.36
C PRO A 60 -11.53 6.74 -11.82
N VAL A 61 -10.67 7.70 -11.49
CA VAL A 61 -9.24 7.62 -11.81
C VAL A 61 -8.49 7.20 -10.56
N VAL A 62 -7.79 6.08 -10.63
CA VAL A 62 -6.95 5.59 -9.53
C VAL A 62 -5.59 6.27 -9.65
N ARG A 63 -5.24 7.09 -8.67
CA ARG A 63 -3.96 7.79 -8.64
C ARG A 63 -2.90 7.02 -7.88
N GLY A 64 -3.32 6.22 -6.91
CA GLY A 64 -2.43 5.42 -6.11
C GLY A 64 -3.16 4.27 -5.44
N TYR A 65 -2.41 3.33 -4.93
CA TYR A 65 -2.97 2.12 -4.33
C TYR A 65 -1.99 1.54 -3.32
N ALA A 66 -2.53 0.81 -2.36
CA ALA A 66 -1.71 0.13 -1.36
C ALA A 66 -2.51 -1.02 -0.76
N GLY A 67 -1.82 -2.09 -0.39
CA GLY A 67 -2.48 -3.21 0.24
C GLY A 67 -1.58 -3.98 1.17
N TYR A 68 -2.21 -4.69 2.12
CA TYR A 68 -1.48 -5.55 3.03
C TYR A 68 -2.23 -6.85 3.30
N TRP A 69 -1.49 -7.84 3.77
CA TRP A 69 -2.00 -9.11 4.25
C TRP A 69 -1.78 -9.17 5.76
N TYR A 70 -2.85 -9.46 6.49
CA TYR A 70 -2.77 -9.63 7.94
C TYR A 70 -2.83 -11.12 8.26
N ASP A 71 -1.75 -11.65 8.85
CA ASP A 71 -1.62 -13.09 9.08
C ASP A 71 -2.12 -13.52 10.46
N GLY A 72 -2.69 -12.61 11.23
CA GLY A 72 -3.13 -12.87 12.59
C GLY A 72 -2.20 -12.28 13.65
N ASP A 73 -0.97 -12.02 13.30
CA ASP A 73 0.02 -11.37 14.17
C ASP A 73 0.59 -10.12 13.53
N ASP A 74 1.06 -10.25 12.30
CA ASP A 74 1.72 -9.15 11.58
C ASP A 74 0.94 -8.79 10.34
N ALA A 75 1.08 -7.57 9.89
CA ALA A 75 0.61 -7.12 8.58
C ALA A 75 1.80 -6.99 7.66
N GLU A 76 1.67 -7.49 6.44
CA GLU A 76 2.73 -7.37 5.44
C GLU A 76 2.22 -6.55 4.27
N ILE A 77 2.93 -5.46 3.95
CA ILE A 77 2.58 -4.65 2.78
C ILE A 77 2.90 -5.47 1.53
N MET A 78 1.87 -5.67 0.70
CA MET A 78 2.00 -6.43 -0.53
C MET A 78 2.46 -5.56 -1.68
N THR A 79 1.95 -4.33 -1.75
CA THR A 79 2.33 -3.37 -2.77
C THR A 79 1.89 -1.97 -2.35
N ILE A 80 2.60 -0.97 -2.87
CA ILE A 80 2.21 0.43 -2.75
C ILE A 80 2.78 1.16 -3.97
N GLY A 81 1.93 1.96 -4.62
CA GLY A 81 2.36 2.70 -5.80
C GLY A 81 1.52 3.93 -6.02
N VAL A 82 2.13 4.94 -6.64
CA VAL A 82 1.45 6.19 -7.02
C VAL A 82 1.84 6.50 -8.46
N GLY A 83 0.84 6.76 -9.29
CA GLY A 83 1.08 7.10 -10.70
C GLY A 83 2.00 8.29 -10.84
N ARG A 84 2.87 8.26 -11.84
CA ARG A 84 3.91 9.29 -12.01
C ARG A 84 3.37 10.71 -12.03
N PRO A 85 2.23 11.01 -12.70
CA PRO A 85 1.71 12.39 -12.69
C PRO A 85 1.27 12.85 -11.31
N TYR A 86 1.06 11.94 -10.37
CA TYR A 86 0.48 12.24 -9.06
C TYR A 86 1.50 12.15 -7.93
N GLN A 87 2.76 11.85 -8.24
CA GLN A 87 3.79 11.72 -7.22
C GLN A 87 4.13 13.07 -6.61
N ARG A 88 4.72 13.03 -5.41
CA ARG A 88 5.13 14.22 -4.64
C ARG A 88 3.96 15.09 -4.18
N GLN A 89 2.79 14.48 -4.05
CA GLN A 89 1.59 15.18 -3.54
C GLN A 89 1.14 14.61 -2.20
N GLY A 90 1.94 13.73 -1.59
CA GLY A 90 1.60 13.13 -0.31
C GLY A 90 0.66 11.95 -0.38
N ILE A 91 0.36 11.44 -1.57
CA ILE A 91 -0.58 10.33 -1.72
C ILE A 91 -0.02 9.03 -1.10
N ALA A 92 1.25 8.73 -1.36
CA ALA A 92 1.86 7.53 -0.79
C ALA A 92 1.89 7.59 0.73
N ALA A 93 2.20 8.76 1.30
CA ALA A 93 2.20 8.95 2.75
C ALA A 93 0.81 8.76 3.33
N ALA A 94 -0.22 9.30 2.68
CA ALA A 94 -1.59 9.16 3.15
C ALA A 94 -2.07 7.71 3.07
N LEU A 95 -1.72 7.01 2.00
CA LEU A 95 -2.05 5.59 1.86
C LEU A 95 -1.35 4.77 2.94
N LEU A 96 -0.07 5.01 3.15
CA LEU A 96 0.69 4.26 4.16
C LEU A 96 0.14 4.50 5.56
N GLU A 97 -0.16 5.74 5.89
CA GLU A 97 -0.75 6.08 7.18
C GLU A 97 -2.06 5.35 7.39
N THR A 98 -2.92 5.34 6.36
CA THR A 98 -4.20 4.67 6.44
C THR A 98 -4.04 3.15 6.61
N LEU A 99 -3.07 2.56 5.91
CA LEU A 99 -2.77 1.14 6.10
C LEU A 99 -2.33 0.84 7.52
N ILE A 100 -1.46 1.67 8.08
CA ILE A 100 -0.96 1.46 9.44
C ILE A 100 -2.10 1.50 10.44
N VAL A 101 -2.98 2.51 10.33
CA VAL A 101 -4.13 2.64 11.22
C VAL A 101 -5.05 1.42 11.08
N SER A 102 -5.32 1.01 9.84
CA SER A 102 -6.19 -0.14 9.57
C SER A 102 -5.61 -1.43 10.18
N ALA A 103 -4.32 -1.66 9.95
CA ALA A 103 -3.66 -2.87 10.47
C ALA A 103 -3.66 -2.90 12.00
N ARG A 104 -3.41 -1.76 12.63
CA ARG A 104 -3.46 -1.68 14.10
C ARG A 104 -4.84 -1.99 14.64
N ARG A 105 -5.89 -1.50 13.97
CA ARG A 105 -7.26 -1.77 14.38
C ARG A 105 -7.61 -3.24 14.27
N GLN A 106 -7.00 -3.95 13.34
CA GLN A 106 -7.17 -5.40 13.20
C GLN A 106 -6.41 -6.18 14.26
N GLY A 107 -5.44 -5.54 14.93
CA GLY A 107 -4.65 -6.19 15.97
C GLY A 107 -3.24 -6.55 15.55
N ALA A 108 -2.78 -6.04 14.40
CA ALA A 108 -1.43 -6.31 13.94
C ALA A 108 -0.40 -5.75 14.91
N LYS A 109 0.58 -6.57 15.26
CA LYS A 109 1.65 -6.18 16.19
C LYS A 109 2.76 -5.44 15.47
N ARG A 110 3.00 -5.78 14.22
CA ARG A 110 4.04 -5.18 13.40
C ARG A 110 3.53 -5.05 11.98
N MET A 111 4.13 -4.12 11.24
CA MET A 111 3.92 -4.03 9.80
C MET A 111 5.25 -4.25 9.12
N LEU A 112 5.29 -5.21 8.22
CA LEU A 112 6.49 -5.61 7.50
C LEU A 112 6.35 -5.24 6.03
N LEU A 113 7.48 -4.96 5.41
CA LEU A 113 7.49 -4.74 3.96
C LEU A 113 8.85 -5.12 3.40
N GLU A 114 8.87 -5.36 2.10
CA GLU A 114 10.10 -5.59 1.37
C GLU A 114 10.24 -4.48 0.35
N VAL A 115 11.43 -3.89 0.26
CA VAL A 115 11.68 -2.80 -0.65
C VAL A 115 13.09 -2.93 -1.23
N ARG A 116 13.21 -2.57 -2.50
CA ARG A 116 14.51 -2.59 -3.16
C ARG A 116 15.40 -1.51 -2.56
N VAL A 117 16.66 -1.86 -2.35
CA VAL A 117 17.62 -0.96 -1.72
C VAL A 117 17.90 0.28 -2.57
N ASP A 118 17.66 0.19 -3.89
CA ASP A 118 17.87 1.32 -4.79
C ASP A 118 16.63 2.22 -4.92
N ASN A 119 15.53 1.86 -4.28
CA ASN A 119 14.33 2.69 -4.29
C ASN A 119 14.40 3.74 -3.17
N VAL A 120 15.23 4.76 -3.39
CA VAL A 120 15.53 5.76 -2.38
C VAL A 120 14.30 6.53 -1.90
N PRO A 121 13.38 6.98 -2.79
CA PRO A 121 12.18 7.67 -2.31
C PRO A 121 11.31 6.80 -1.40
N ALA A 122 11.18 5.51 -1.69
CA ALA A 122 10.41 4.60 -0.86
C ALA A 122 11.07 4.40 0.50
N LEU A 123 12.39 4.23 0.52
CA LEU A 123 13.13 4.08 1.77
C LEU A 123 12.93 5.31 2.66
N ALA A 124 13.02 6.50 2.09
CA ALA A 124 12.82 7.74 2.85
C ALA A 124 11.42 7.81 3.42
N LEU A 125 10.41 7.42 2.63
CA LEU A 125 9.03 7.42 3.09
C LEU A 125 8.85 6.47 4.28
N TYR A 126 9.35 5.24 4.14
CA TYR A 126 9.17 4.25 5.19
C TYR A 126 9.88 4.67 6.48
N GLU A 127 11.07 5.24 6.36
CA GLU A 127 11.81 5.72 7.53
C GLU A 127 11.05 6.84 8.25
N ARG A 128 10.39 7.71 7.51
CA ARG A 128 9.56 8.77 8.11
C ARG A 128 8.45 8.19 8.97
N PHE A 129 7.96 7.01 8.65
CA PHE A 129 6.89 6.36 9.41
C PHE A 129 7.40 5.39 10.45
N GLY A 130 8.70 5.42 10.74
CA GLY A 130 9.27 4.61 11.82
C GLY A 130 9.68 3.21 11.43
N PHE A 131 9.69 2.91 10.14
CA PHE A 131 10.16 1.61 9.67
C PHE A 131 11.68 1.53 9.81
N THR A 132 12.16 0.39 10.29
CA THR A 132 13.59 0.15 10.43
C THR A 132 13.98 -1.12 9.67
N ARG A 133 15.23 -1.16 9.24
CA ARG A 133 15.73 -2.33 8.50
C ARG A 133 15.84 -3.52 9.42
N MET A 134 15.29 -4.65 9.01
CA MET A 134 15.33 -5.88 9.78
C MET A 134 16.49 -6.80 9.41
N GLY A 135 16.85 -6.87 8.14
CA GLY A 135 17.85 -7.80 7.70
C GLY A 135 18.57 -7.34 6.45
N LEU A 136 19.68 -7.99 6.15
CA LEU A 136 20.50 -7.64 5.01
C LEU A 136 20.08 -8.33 3.73
N ARG A 137 19.55 -9.55 3.83
CA ARG A 137 19.26 -10.36 2.66
C ARG A 137 17.96 -9.99 1.97
N LYS A 138 16.91 -9.74 2.73
CA LYS A 138 15.58 -9.49 2.17
C LYS A 138 15.17 -8.05 2.20
N ARG A 139 15.89 -7.19 2.89
CA ARG A 139 15.60 -5.76 2.95
C ARG A 139 14.20 -5.47 3.51
N TYR A 140 13.82 -6.17 4.56
CA TYR A 140 12.54 -5.90 5.22
C TYR A 140 12.67 -4.71 6.15
N TYR A 141 11.59 -3.92 6.23
CA TYR A 141 11.44 -2.84 7.17
C TYR A 141 10.23 -3.12 8.04
N GLN A 142 10.23 -2.63 9.28
CA GLN A 142 9.06 -2.71 10.15
C GLN A 142 8.96 -1.42 10.94
N PRO A 143 7.71 -0.96 11.28
CA PRO A 143 7.53 0.24 12.08
C PRO A 143 7.90 -0.02 13.52
N GLU A 144 8.46 1.00 14.21
CA GLU A 144 8.69 0.95 15.64
C GLU A 144 7.37 1.09 16.37
N ARG A 145 7.23 0.36 17.41
CA ARG A 145 6.06 0.51 18.26
C ARG A 145 6.24 1.71 19.15
N HIS A 146 5.88 2.27 19.55
CA HIS A 146 5.98 3.17 20.36
C HIS A 146 5.86 3.40 21.45
N ARG A 147 6.41 2.96 21.31
CA ARG A 147 7.16 2.77 22.50
C ARG A 147 6.85 3.71 23.54
N ARG A 148 6.14 3.69 23.05
CA ARG A 148 5.75 4.14 23.12
C ARG A 148 5.22 4.56 22.76
N VAL A 149 5.29 4.36 21.89
CA VAL A 149 4.90 4.46 21.23
C VAL A 149 4.78 4.49 20.58
N HIS A 150 4.64 4.81 20.30
CA HIS A 150 4.51 4.76 19.57
C HIS A 150 4.45 4.59 18.89
N HIS A 151 4.29 4.69 18.87
CA HIS A 151 4.28 4.49 17.97
C HIS A 151 3.89 3.58 17.77
N GLU A 152 3.79 3.10 17.66
CA GLU A 152 3.69 2.38 17.28
C GLU A 152 3.35 2.53 17.02
N PRO A 153 3.43 3.08 16.59
CA PRO A 153 3.40 3.22 16.31
C PRO A 153 3.26 3.59 16.55
N ARG A 154 3.40 3.92 16.41
CA ARG A 154 3.59 4.23 16.60
C ARG A 154 3.11 4.35 16.78
#